data_9b2cd5d86b3fdd9fcf5eaea1be0c440d
#
_entry.id   9b2cd5d86b3fdd9fcf5eaea1be0c440d
#
_cell.length_a   1.000
_cell.length_b   1.000
_cell.length_c   1.000
_cell.angle_alpha   90.00
_cell.angle_beta   90.00
_cell.angle_gamma   90.00
#
_symmetry.space_group_name_H-M   'P 1'
#
loop_
_entity.id
_entity.type
_entity.pdbx_description
1 polymer ?
#
loop_
_entity_poly.entity_id
_entity_poly.type
_entity_poly.pdbx_seq_one_letter_code
_entity_poly.pdbx_strand_id
1 'polypeptide(L)'
;FVGTGKLQEIKEYVVENDMYKIVFDLSKGGTIKSLIAKKEGNKDFAGKTEKYALGELRGFFYEEGKFRSSIETPAKLTVVRDNVYEQKIKIEGEIASHPFTQVITLTKGTRRSDFDLTVDWKKNVGIGEYKEERWRDNRRAYCDDRFKLSVLFPTDLHAPRVYKNAPFDVCESKLTDTFFGSWDQIKHNIILHWV
;
A
#
# COMPACT_ATOMS: atom_id res chain seq x y z
N PHE A 1 -36.70 -24.84 16.31
CA PHE A 1 -36.38 -23.41 16.14
C PHE A 1 -35.00 -23.30 15.51
N VAL A 2 -34.93 -23.05 14.22
CA VAL A 2 -33.69 -22.72 13.53
C VAL A 2 -33.57 -21.22 13.64
N GLY A 3 -32.70 -20.76 14.55
CA GLY A 3 -32.38 -19.36 14.66
C GLY A 3 -31.60 -18.87 13.43
N THR A 4 -32.22 -18.04 12.60
CA THR A 4 -31.56 -17.29 11.55
C THR A 4 -30.69 -16.20 12.19
N GLY A 5 -29.55 -16.59 12.78
CA GLY A 5 -28.52 -15.67 13.18
C GLY A 5 -28.01 -14.96 11.94
N LYS A 6 -28.24 -13.64 11.82
CA LYS A 6 -27.53 -12.81 10.84
C LYS A 6 -26.03 -12.96 11.14
N LEU A 7 -25.28 -13.53 10.20
CA LEU A 7 -23.82 -13.51 10.24
C LEU A 7 -23.42 -12.03 10.32
N GLN A 8 -22.88 -11.60 11.46
CA GLN A 8 -22.29 -10.28 11.57
C GLN A 8 -21.07 -10.26 10.66
N GLU A 9 -21.10 -9.40 9.68
CA GLU A 9 -19.98 -9.14 8.79
C GLU A 9 -18.82 -8.60 9.64
N ILE A 10 -17.71 -9.34 9.70
CA ILE A 10 -16.50 -8.93 10.41
C ILE A 10 -15.91 -7.77 9.62
N LYS A 11 -16.03 -6.54 10.15
CA LYS A 11 -15.52 -5.34 9.50
C LYS A 11 -14.05 -5.08 9.78
N GLU A 12 -13.53 -5.59 10.88
CA GLU A 12 -12.15 -5.39 11.32
C GLU A 12 -11.52 -6.70 11.75
N TYR A 13 -10.24 -6.87 11.47
CA TYR A 13 -9.47 -8.02 11.92
C TYR A 13 -8.16 -7.57 12.55
N VAL A 14 -7.79 -8.17 13.68
CA VAL A 14 -6.58 -7.83 14.44
C VAL A 14 -5.57 -8.97 14.31
N VAL A 15 -4.35 -8.61 13.92
CA VAL A 15 -3.18 -9.49 13.95
C VAL A 15 -2.18 -8.91 14.93
N GLU A 16 -1.65 -9.76 15.82
CA GLU A 16 -0.77 -9.28 16.88
C GLU A 16 0.35 -10.28 17.15
N ASN A 17 1.58 -9.80 17.15
CA ASN A 17 2.76 -10.55 17.57
C ASN A 17 3.56 -9.76 18.63
N ASP A 18 4.80 -10.14 18.87
CA ASP A 18 5.70 -9.49 19.85
C ASP A 18 6.19 -8.10 19.40
N MET A 19 6.14 -7.80 18.09
CA MET A 19 6.61 -6.54 17.51
C MET A 19 5.47 -5.58 17.18
N TYR A 20 4.36 -6.10 16.62
CA TYR A 20 3.29 -5.29 16.05
C TYR A 20 1.91 -5.74 16.51
N LYS A 21 1.00 -4.77 16.58
CA LYS A 21 -0.44 -4.98 16.56
C LYS A 21 -1.01 -4.24 15.37
N ILE A 22 -1.62 -4.97 14.44
CA ILE A 22 -2.16 -4.44 13.20
C ILE A 22 -3.67 -4.66 13.17
N VAL A 23 -4.42 -3.61 12.88
CA VAL A 23 -5.87 -3.67 12.69
C VAL A 23 -6.17 -3.43 11.21
N PHE A 24 -6.82 -4.40 10.58
CA PHE A 24 -7.27 -4.31 9.18
C PHE A 24 -8.72 -3.86 9.11
N ASP A 25 -9.02 -2.94 8.19
CA ASP A 25 -10.38 -2.51 7.84
C ASP A 25 -10.85 -3.25 6.59
N LEU A 26 -11.65 -4.31 6.78
CA LEU A 26 -12.15 -5.13 5.69
C LEU A 26 -13.24 -4.43 4.88
N SER A 27 -13.90 -3.43 5.44
CA SER A 27 -14.88 -2.62 4.70
C SER A 27 -14.23 -1.69 3.68
N LYS A 28 -12.92 -1.43 3.83
CA LYS A 28 -12.11 -0.58 2.96
C LYS A 28 -10.97 -1.36 2.30
N GLY A 29 -11.32 -2.42 1.57
CA GLY A 29 -10.34 -3.17 0.78
C GLY A 29 -9.28 -3.91 1.60
N GLY A 30 -9.48 -4.11 2.92
CA GLY A 30 -8.51 -4.76 3.80
C GLY A 30 -7.29 -3.90 4.10
N THR A 31 -7.43 -2.59 4.04
CA THR A 31 -6.36 -1.64 4.38
C THR A 31 -6.05 -1.66 5.88
N ILE A 32 -4.89 -1.15 6.26
CA ILE A 32 -4.45 -1.10 7.64
C ILE A 32 -5.00 0.18 8.30
N LYS A 33 -5.88 0.01 9.28
CA LYS A 33 -6.48 1.07 10.07
C LYS A 33 -5.55 1.55 11.20
N SER A 34 -4.77 0.64 11.77
CA SER A 34 -3.83 0.91 12.86
C SER A 34 -2.63 -0.01 12.75
N LEU A 35 -1.44 0.53 12.93
CA LEU A 35 -0.16 -0.17 12.95
C LEU A 35 0.63 0.25 14.16
N ILE A 36 0.46 -0.46 15.26
CA ILE A 36 1.13 -0.16 16.52
C ILE A 36 2.45 -0.91 16.60
N ALA A 37 3.57 -0.19 16.70
CA ALA A 37 4.88 -0.76 16.93
C ALA A 37 5.16 -0.85 18.44
N LYS A 38 5.10 -2.06 19.00
CA LYS A 38 5.19 -2.31 20.44
C LYS A 38 6.54 -1.94 21.04
N LYS A 39 7.61 -2.10 20.26
CA LYS A 39 8.99 -1.78 20.72
C LYS A 39 9.34 -0.29 20.58
N GLU A 40 8.47 0.49 19.93
CA GLU A 40 8.63 1.94 19.76
C GLU A 40 7.61 2.72 20.63
N GLY A 41 7.45 2.30 21.88
CA GLY A 41 6.55 2.94 22.83
C GLY A 41 5.06 2.79 22.51
N ASN A 42 4.67 1.74 21.82
CA ASN A 42 3.30 1.52 21.33
C ASN A 42 2.81 2.64 20.40
N LYS A 43 3.72 3.24 19.64
CA LYS A 43 3.36 4.25 18.66
C LYS A 43 2.54 3.64 17.52
N ASP A 44 1.41 4.27 17.20
CA ASP A 44 0.63 3.96 16.00
C ASP A 44 1.23 4.72 14.80
N PHE A 45 1.66 3.99 13.80
CA PHE A 45 2.27 4.52 12.57
C PHE A 45 1.27 4.69 11.43
N ALA A 46 0.02 4.22 11.58
CA ALA A 46 -0.99 4.44 10.57
C ALA A 46 -1.33 5.92 10.47
N GLY A 47 -1.14 6.48 9.28
CA GLY A 47 -1.45 7.89 9.04
C GLY A 47 -2.96 8.15 9.13
N LYS A 48 -3.34 9.12 9.94
CA LYS A 48 -4.73 9.58 10.10
C LYS A 48 -5.11 10.58 9.00
N THR A 49 -4.76 10.28 7.76
CA THR A 49 -5.15 11.13 6.64
C THR A 49 -6.52 10.69 6.13
N GLU A 50 -7.44 11.62 5.95
CA GLU A 50 -8.74 11.33 5.31
C GLU A 50 -8.60 10.95 3.83
N LYS A 51 -7.44 11.27 3.24
CA LYS A 51 -7.21 11.14 1.80
C LYS A 51 -6.79 9.76 1.35
N TYR A 52 -5.97 9.06 2.14
CA TYR A 52 -5.39 7.77 1.77
C TYR A 52 -5.34 6.82 2.96
N ALA A 53 -5.52 5.52 2.69
CA ALA A 53 -5.37 4.47 3.68
C ALA A 53 -4.01 3.74 3.56
N LEU A 54 -3.49 3.23 4.66
CA LEU A 54 -2.24 2.48 4.68
C LEU A 54 -2.46 1.09 4.07
N GLY A 55 -1.70 0.78 3.02
CA GLY A 55 -1.88 -0.45 2.23
C GLY A 55 -2.91 -0.31 1.10
N GLU A 56 -3.40 0.89 0.80
CA GLU A 56 -4.34 1.15 -0.29
C GLU A 56 -3.66 0.96 -1.65
N LEU A 57 -4.32 0.20 -2.54
CA LEU A 57 -4.00 0.23 -3.96
C LEU A 57 -4.73 1.37 -4.63
N ARG A 58 -3.99 2.14 -5.44
CA ARG A 58 -4.55 3.28 -6.17
C ARG A 58 -3.92 3.43 -7.55
N GLY A 59 -4.74 3.62 -8.56
CA GLY A 59 -4.31 3.85 -9.94
C GLY A 59 -5.29 4.71 -10.71
N PHE A 60 -4.82 5.33 -11.80
CA PHE A 60 -5.68 6.00 -12.76
C PHE A 60 -6.08 5.00 -13.84
N PHE A 61 -7.37 4.79 -14.01
CA PHE A 61 -7.92 3.87 -15.00
C PHE A 61 -8.34 4.66 -16.24
N TYR A 62 -7.59 4.45 -17.29
CA TYR A 62 -7.68 5.23 -18.53
C TYR A 62 -9.09 5.20 -19.15
N GLU A 63 -9.71 4.01 -19.24
CA GLU A 63 -11.04 3.86 -19.82
C GLU A 63 -12.13 4.61 -19.04
N GLU A 64 -11.95 4.73 -17.72
CA GLU A 64 -12.89 5.44 -16.85
C GLU A 64 -12.53 6.91 -16.67
N GLY A 65 -11.33 7.32 -17.06
CA GLY A 65 -10.85 8.69 -16.94
C GLY A 65 -10.68 9.19 -15.50
N LYS A 66 -10.55 8.28 -14.51
CA LYS A 66 -10.48 8.64 -13.09
C LYS A 66 -9.58 7.73 -12.27
N PHE A 67 -9.20 8.21 -11.09
CA PHE A 67 -8.55 7.38 -10.11
C PHE A 67 -9.55 6.41 -9.47
N ARG A 68 -9.11 5.16 -9.32
CA ARG A 68 -9.81 4.12 -8.56
C ARG A 68 -8.92 3.66 -7.42
N SER A 69 -9.56 3.14 -6.40
CA SER A 69 -8.90 2.68 -5.19
C SER A 69 -9.50 1.36 -4.69
N SER A 70 -8.65 0.54 -4.06
CA SER A 70 -9.10 -0.69 -3.41
C SER A 70 -10.03 -0.46 -2.22
N ILE A 71 -10.05 0.75 -1.65
CA ILE A 71 -10.96 1.08 -0.53
C ILE A 71 -12.44 1.22 -0.96
N GLU A 72 -12.71 1.23 -2.26
CA GLU A 72 -14.07 1.39 -2.80
C GLU A 72 -14.93 0.13 -2.60
N THR A 73 -14.31 -1.01 -2.33
CA THR A 73 -14.96 -2.31 -2.15
C THR A 73 -14.48 -3.01 -0.90
N PRO A 74 -15.34 -3.80 -0.23
CA PRO A 74 -14.92 -4.62 0.90
C PRO A 74 -14.00 -5.76 0.45
N ALA A 75 -13.12 -6.21 1.35
CA ALA A 75 -12.24 -7.33 1.13
C ALA A 75 -12.53 -8.49 2.08
N LYS A 76 -12.12 -9.70 1.70
CA LYS A 76 -12.16 -10.90 2.52
C LYS A 76 -10.78 -11.19 3.09
N LEU A 77 -10.70 -11.52 4.37
CA LEU A 77 -9.47 -11.94 5.03
C LEU A 77 -9.54 -13.41 5.39
N THR A 78 -8.45 -14.13 5.14
CA THR A 78 -8.27 -15.54 5.53
C THR A 78 -6.94 -15.68 6.27
N VAL A 79 -6.96 -16.32 7.42
CA VAL A 79 -5.73 -16.69 8.14
C VAL A 79 -5.14 -17.92 7.45
N VAL A 80 -3.96 -17.74 6.85
CA VAL A 80 -3.23 -18.83 6.17
C VAL A 80 -2.40 -19.62 7.16
N ARG A 81 -1.78 -18.92 8.11
CA ARG A 81 -0.96 -19.51 9.16
C ARG A 81 -0.94 -18.61 10.39
N ASP A 82 -1.07 -19.23 11.55
CA ASP A 82 -0.88 -18.58 12.85
C ASP A 82 -0.20 -19.57 13.79
N ASN A 83 1.10 -19.36 14.04
CA ASN A 83 1.90 -20.23 14.90
C ASN A 83 2.95 -19.44 15.66
N VAL A 84 3.83 -20.14 16.40
CA VAL A 84 4.86 -19.52 17.24
C VAL A 84 5.96 -18.81 16.46
N TYR A 85 6.07 -19.02 15.15
CA TYR A 85 7.12 -18.46 14.29
C TYR A 85 6.61 -17.31 13.42
N GLU A 86 5.40 -17.46 12.86
CA GLU A 86 4.85 -16.48 11.94
C GLU A 86 3.31 -16.41 11.98
N GLN A 87 2.81 -15.25 11.65
CA GLN A 87 1.41 -15.02 11.30
C GLN A 87 1.33 -14.63 9.83
N LYS A 88 0.53 -15.38 9.07
CA LYS A 88 0.34 -15.15 7.64
C LYS A 88 -1.14 -15.03 7.32
N ILE A 89 -1.52 -13.91 6.77
CA ILE A 89 -2.90 -13.62 6.36
C ILE A 89 -2.97 -13.37 4.87
N LYS A 90 -4.10 -13.72 4.28
CA LYS A 90 -4.43 -13.45 2.88
C LYS A 90 -5.64 -12.53 2.86
N ILE A 91 -5.52 -11.41 2.15
CA ILE A 91 -6.58 -10.45 1.88
C ILE A 91 -6.92 -10.54 0.40
N GLU A 92 -8.19 -10.74 0.08
CA GLU A 92 -8.73 -10.81 -1.27
C GLU A 92 -9.74 -9.68 -1.44
N GLY A 93 -9.50 -8.81 -2.41
CA GLY A 93 -10.32 -7.66 -2.73
C GLY A 93 -10.30 -7.36 -4.23
N GLU A 94 -10.77 -6.18 -4.61
CA GLU A 94 -10.75 -5.75 -5.99
C GLU A 94 -10.44 -4.25 -6.12
N ILE A 95 -9.88 -3.88 -7.27
CA ILE A 95 -9.70 -2.50 -7.69
C ILE A 95 -10.24 -2.35 -9.11
N ALA A 96 -11.22 -1.44 -9.32
CA ALA A 96 -11.87 -1.24 -10.62
C ALA A 96 -12.31 -2.57 -11.27
N SER A 97 -12.93 -3.47 -10.50
CA SER A 97 -13.37 -4.81 -10.92
C SER A 97 -12.27 -5.81 -11.24
N HIS A 98 -11.00 -5.48 -10.96
CA HIS A 98 -9.87 -6.41 -11.07
C HIS A 98 -9.55 -6.99 -9.70
N PRO A 99 -9.65 -8.32 -9.52
CA PRO A 99 -9.30 -8.94 -8.26
C PRO A 99 -7.83 -8.74 -7.90
N PHE A 100 -7.57 -8.54 -6.63
CA PHE A 100 -6.22 -8.63 -6.09
C PHE A 100 -6.16 -9.57 -4.89
N THR A 101 -4.99 -10.12 -4.68
CA THR A 101 -4.64 -10.88 -3.48
C THR A 101 -3.41 -10.25 -2.86
N GLN A 102 -3.51 -9.92 -1.58
CA GLN A 102 -2.38 -9.48 -0.76
C GLN A 102 -2.11 -10.51 0.32
N VAL A 103 -0.88 -11.00 0.39
CA VAL A 103 -0.42 -11.89 1.45
C VAL A 103 0.53 -11.12 2.36
N ILE A 104 0.18 -11.04 3.63
CA ILE A 104 0.97 -10.33 4.64
C ILE A 104 1.54 -11.35 5.60
N THR A 105 2.88 -11.32 5.78
CA THR A 105 3.60 -12.22 6.67
C THR A 105 4.30 -11.41 7.75
N LEU A 106 4.01 -11.73 9.01
CA LEU A 106 4.65 -11.19 10.20
C LEU A 106 5.47 -12.28 10.87
N THR A 107 6.78 -12.23 10.74
CA THR A 107 7.68 -13.16 11.40
C THR A 107 7.97 -12.69 12.81
N LYS A 108 7.83 -13.57 13.80
CA LYS A 108 8.09 -13.27 15.20
C LYS A 108 9.55 -12.92 15.43
N GLY A 109 9.81 -11.95 16.30
CA GLY A 109 11.17 -11.48 16.62
C GLY A 109 11.79 -10.57 15.56
N THR A 110 11.11 -10.29 14.45
CA THR A 110 11.62 -9.39 13.42
C THR A 110 10.77 -8.12 13.32
N ARG A 111 11.41 -7.01 12.93
CA ARG A 111 10.72 -5.73 12.66
C ARG A 111 10.21 -5.65 11.22
N ARG A 112 10.47 -6.68 10.41
CA ARG A 112 10.08 -6.73 9.01
C ARG A 112 8.69 -7.35 8.88
N SER A 113 7.87 -6.75 8.05
CA SER A 113 6.61 -7.29 7.56
C SER A 113 6.69 -7.42 6.05
N ASP A 114 6.37 -8.59 5.52
CA ASP A 114 6.39 -8.85 4.08
C ASP A 114 4.99 -8.71 3.49
N PHE A 115 4.89 -8.03 2.35
CA PHE A 115 3.67 -7.80 1.61
C PHE A 115 3.84 -8.30 0.18
N ASP A 116 3.18 -9.42 -0.13
CA ASP A 116 3.14 -9.97 -1.48
C ASP A 116 1.81 -9.60 -2.11
N LEU A 117 1.86 -8.82 -3.19
CA LEU A 117 0.68 -8.36 -3.91
C LEU A 117 0.61 -8.97 -5.31
N THR A 118 -0.52 -9.56 -5.62
CA THR A 118 -0.88 -10.03 -6.97
C THR A 118 -2.17 -9.37 -7.42
N VAL A 119 -2.18 -8.82 -8.63
CA VAL A 119 -3.40 -8.29 -9.27
C VAL A 119 -3.73 -9.15 -10.49
N ASP A 120 -4.95 -9.68 -10.54
CA ASP A 120 -5.44 -10.47 -11.66
C ASP A 120 -6.18 -9.55 -12.65
N TRP A 121 -5.46 -9.12 -13.67
CA TRP A 121 -5.98 -8.23 -14.70
C TRP A 121 -6.98 -8.96 -15.62
N LYS A 122 -8.26 -8.64 -15.51
CA LYS A 122 -9.33 -9.27 -16.31
C LYS A 122 -9.29 -8.89 -17.78
N LYS A 123 -8.70 -7.74 -18.10
CA LYS A 123 -8.51 -7.24 -19.46
C LYS A 123 -7.32 -6.30 -19.51
N ASN A 124 -6.95 -5.88 -20.70
CA ASN A 124 -5.96 -4.80 -20.81
C ASN A 124 -6.57 -3.50 -20.30
N VAL A 125 -6.14 -3.04 -19.15
CA VAL A 125 -6.77 -1.96 -18.42
C VAL A 125 -6.22 -0.58 -18.72
N GLY A 126 -5.09 -0.50 -19.41
CA GLY A 126 -4.46 0.78 -19.68
C GLY A 126 -4.33 1.64 -18.42
N ILE A 127 -3.59 1.18 -17.42
CA ILE A 127 -3.29 2.02 -16.26
C ILE A 127 -2.42 3.17 -16.73
N GLY A 128 -2.85 4.38 -16.40
CA GLY A 128 -2.26 5.60 -16.89
C GLY A 128 -2.98 6.16 -18.10
N GLU A 129 -2.57 7.33 -18.52
CA GLU A 129 -3.09 7.98 -19.72
C GLU A 129 -2.15 7.67 -20.89
N TYR A 130 -2.61 6.92 -21.87
CA TYR A 130 -1.84 6.71 -23.10
C TYR A 130 -1.99 7.91 -24.02
N LYS A 131 -0.88 8.54 -24.40
CA LYS A 131 -0.81 9.56 -25.43
C LYS A 131 0.33 9.22 -26.39
N GLU A 132 -0.01 8.84 -27.60
CA GLU A 132 0.96 8.45 -28.61
C GLU A 132 2.00 9.53 -28.89
N GLU A 133 1.57 10.80 -28.87
CA GLU A 133 2.42 11.96 -29.10
C GLU A 133 3.48 12.19 -28.02
N ARG A 134 3.39 11.52 -26.87
CA ARG A 134 4.28 11.69 -25.72
C ARG A 134 5.30 10.56 -25.51
N TRP A 135 5.54 9.75 -26.50
CA TRP A 135 6.51 8.66 -26.40
C TRP A 135 7.94 9.11 -26.01
N ARG A 136 8.28 10.38 -26.26
CA ARG A 136 9.56 10.99 -25.87
C ARG A 136 9.60 11.53 -24.44
N ASP A 137 8.47 11.61 -23.75
CA ASP A 137 8.40 12.09 -22.38
C ASP A 137 8.66 10.94 -21.39
N ASN A 138 9.93 10.69 -21.12
CA ASN A 138 10.40 9.63 -20.23
C ASN A 138 10.20 9.92 -18.73
N ARG A 139 9.68 11.10 -18.35
CA ARG A 139 9.49 11.50 -16.95
C ARG A 139 8.07 11.33 -16.43
N ARG A 140 7.16 10.81 -17.22
CA ARG A 140 5.72 10.74 -16.90
C ARG A 140 5.43 10.10 -15.55
N ALA A 141 5.94 8.88 -15.33
CA ALA A 141 5.70 8.15 -14.09
C ALA A 141 6.30 8.80 -12.84
N TYR A 142 7.33 9.61 -12.98
CA TYR A 142 7.94 10.33 -11.87
C TYR A 142 7.20 11.62 -11.50
N CYS A 143 6.53 12.24 -12.47
CA CYS A 143 5.90 13.54 -12.29
C CYS A 143 4.38 13.44 -12.14
N ASP A 144 3.75 12.38 -12.64
CA ASP A 144 2.31 12.25 -12.72
C ASP A 144 1.82 10.88 -12.24
N ASP A 145 0.96 10.90 -11.22
CA ASP A 145 0.41 9.70 -10.60
C ASP A 145 -0.56 8.93 -11.52
N ARG A 146 -1.01 9.55 -12.62
CA ARG A 146 -1.86 8.90 -13.60
C ARG A 146 -1.18 7.79 -14.39
N PHE A 147 0.16 7.73 -14.36
CA PHE A 147 0.94 6.76 -15.14
C PHE A 147 1.41 5.55 -14.33
N LYS A 148 0.81 5.28 -13.17
CA LYS A 148 1.23 4.18 -12.30
C LYS A 148 0.08 3.61 -11.47
N LEU A 149 0.25 2.35 -11.09
CA LEU A 149 -0.44 1.76 -9.96
C LEU A 149 0.48 1.87 -8.74
N SER A 150 -0.06 2.36 -7.65
CA SER A 150 0.69 2.58 -6.41
C SER A 150 0.06 1.81 -5.26
N VAL A 151 0.90 1.28 -4.38
CA VAL A 151 0.51 0.88 -3.03
C VAL A 151 0.90 2.01 -2.11
N LEU A 152 -0.05 2.55 -1.35
CA LEU A 152 0.15 3.74 -0.54
C LEU A 152 0.39 3.35 0.93
N PHE A 153 1.43 3.91 1.53
CA PHE A 153 1.76 3.73 2.94
C PHE A 153 1.87 5.11 3.62
N PRO A 154 0.75 5.84 3.79
CA PRO A 154 0.75 7.07 4.55
C PRO A 154 1.08 6.77 6.01
N THR A 155 2.14 7.38 6.53
CA THR A 155 2.59 7.20 7.91
C THR A 155 2.42 8.47 8.72
N ASP A 156 2.09 8.32 10.01
CA ASP A 156 2.01 9.43 10.96
C ASP A 156 3.40 9.76 11.53
N LEU A 157 4.30 10.16 10.62
CA LEU A 157 5.65 10.61 10.95
C LEU A 157 5.74 12.12 10.82
N HIS A 158 6.18 12.79 11.88
CA HIS A 158 6.41 14.22 11.86
C HIS A 158 7.79 14.53 11.28
N ALA A 159 7.84 15.34 10.20
CA ALA A 159 9.07 15.77 9.52
C ALA A 159 10.08 14.63 9.27
N PRO A 160 9.69 13.53 8.61
CA PRO A 160 10.57 12.40 8.40
C PRO A 160 11.72 12.76 7.46
N ARG A 161 12.91 12.22 7.74
CA ARG A 161 14.00 12.16 6.77
C ARG A 161 13.95 10.81 6.09
N VAL A 162 13.97 10.81 4.77
CA VAL A 162 13.95 9.59 3.97
C VAL A 162 15.35 9.32 3.45
N TYR A 163 15.88 8.15 3.74
CA TYR A 163 17.15 7.67 3.22
C TYR A 163 16.91 6.53 2.26
N LYS A 164 17.69 6.45 1.22
CA LYS A 164 17.61 5.37 0.23
C LYS A 164 19.00 4.86 -0.11
N ASN A 165 19.10 3.60 -0.52
CA ASN A 165 20.33 3.11 -1.07
C ASN A 165 20.55 3.64 -2.49
N ALA A 166 21.79 4.01 -2.78
CA ALA A 166 22.28 4.39 -4.10
C ALA A 166 23.48 3.50 -4.44
N PRO A 167 23.93 3.43 -5.71
CA PRO A 167 25.17 2.75 -6.03
C PRO A 167 26.30 3.31 -5.18
N PHE A 168 26.92 2.42 -4.36
CA PHE A 168 28.07 2.70 -3.49
C PHE A 168 27.79 3.61 -2.29
N ASP A 169 26.53 4.01 -2.01
CA ASP A 169 26.22 4.93 -0.89
C ASP A 169 24.80 4.79 -0.36
N VAL A 170 24.56 5.43 0.79
CA VAL A 170 23.25 5.69 1.37
C VAL A 170 23.05 7.18 1.41
N CYS A 171 22.08 7.68 0.67
CA CYS A 171 21.85 9.12 0.56
C CYS A 171 20.48 9.54 1.10
N GLU A 172 20.40 10.75 1.65
CA GLU A 172 19.11 11.36 1.98
C GLU A 172 18.35 11.67 0.70
N SER A 173 17.08 11.26 0.69
CA SER A 173 16.20 11.48 -0.44
C SER A 173 15.60 12.87 -0.40
N LYS A 174 16.01 13.73 -1.33
CA LYS A 174 15.44 15.07 -1.50
C LYS A 174 14.75 15.13 -2.86
N LEU A 175 13.53 15.65 -2.88
CA LEU A 175 12.76 15.89 -4.11
C LEU A 175 12.80 17.36 -4.52
N THR A 176 13.14 18.25 -3.59
CA THR A 176 13.25 19.68 -3.81
C THR A 176 14.69 20.13 -3.60
N ASP A 177 15.04 21.29 -4.12
CA ASP A 177 16.37 21.88 -3.98
C ASP A 177 17.49 20.95 -4.51
N THR A 178 17.24 20.39 -5.70
CA THR A 178 18.20 19.54 -6.39
C THR A 178 19.11 20.35 -7.31
N PHE A 179 20.28 19.76 -7.65
CA PHE A 179 21.25 20.42 -8.55
C PHE A 179 20.67 20.79 -9.92
N PHE A 180 19.69 20.02 -10.40
CA PHE A 180 18.99 20.29 -11.64
C PHE A 180 17.56 20.74 -11.36
N GLY A 181 17.21 21.99 -11.61
CA GLY A 181 15.86 22.52 -11.40
C GLY A 181 14.74 21.78 -12.14
N SER A 182 15.08 21.11 -13.27
CA SER A 182 14.13 20.22 -13.97
C SER A 182 13.74 18.98 -13.17
N TRP A 183 14.49 18.64 -12.12
CA TRP A 183 14.21 17.51 -11.25
C TRP A 183 13.25 17.86 -10.12
N ASP A 184 12.99 19.12 -9.86
CA ASP A 184 12.01 19.59 -8.87
C ASP A 184 10.58 19.15 -9.21
N GLN A 185 10.34 18.79 -10.46
CA GLN A 185 9.07 18.22 -10.93
C GLN A 185 8.93 16.72 -10.63
N ILE A 186 10.00 16.05 -10.22
CA ILE A 186 9.97 14.62 -9.89
C ILE A 186 9.29 14.44 -8.54
N LYS A 187 8.11 13.81 -8.53
CA LYS A 187 7.34 13.56 -7.31
C LYS A 187 7.80 12.33 -6.53
N HIS A 188 8.51 11.41 -7.19
CA HIS A 188 8.83 10.11 -6.64
C HIS A 188 10.31 9.80 -6.82
N ASN A 189 10.91 9.28 -5.77
CA ASN A 189 12.28 8.81 -5.81
C ASN A 189 12.43 7.50 -6.55
N ILE A 190 13.53 7.35 -7.27
CA ILE A 190 14.01 6.05 -7.74
C ILE A 190 14.69 5.37 -6.56
N ILE A 191 14.23 4.16 -6.24
CA ILE A 191 14.77 3.34 -5.19
C ILE A 191 15.33 2.09 -5.85
N LEU A 192 16.59 1.74 -5.56
CA LEU A 192 17.24 0.58 -6.14
C LEU A 192 16.91 -0.70 -5.36
N HIS A 193 16.92 -0.63 -4.03
CA HIS A 193 16.74 -1.80 -3.18
C HIS A 193 15.87 -1.53 -1.94
N TRP A 194 16.12 -0.45 -1.20
CA TRP A 194 15.39 -0.11 0.02
C TRP A 194 15.30 1.42 0.26
N VAL A 195 14.40 1.79 1.15
CA VAL A 195 14.18 3.16 1.66
C VAL A 195 14.22 3.15 3.17
#